data_5f43dccd5890552cde441faf4c232567
#
_entry.id   5f43dccd5890552cde441faf4c232567
#
_cell.length_a   1.000
_cell.length_b   1.000
_cell.length_c   1.000
_cell.angle_alpha   90.00
_cell.angle_beta   90.00
_cell.angle_gamma   90.00
#
_symmetry.space_group_name_H-M   'P 1'
#
loop_
_entity.id
_entity.type
_entity.pdbx_description
1 polymer ?
#
loop_
_entity_poly.entity_id
_entity_poly.type
_entity_poly.pdbx_seq_one_letter_code
_entity_poly.pdbx_strand_id
1 'polypeptide(L)'
;MNIRSLLTCVFTISCLFSTTSFAKTVRAPLAEKRAIFKAAGFQFHHNKWQSECGEPMLELHQDINHDRLPEAIVSSADTGCYGLTGMGFVLLSKTAQGVWRVRYDGTGVPELLKSTGKNRMPDVSVGGPGFCFPVLRWDGSNYRFHRYEYEGKACQISPP
;
A
#
# COMPACT_ATOMS: atom_id res chain seq x y z
N MET A 1 63.84 34.99 23.71
CA MET A 1 63.22 33.75 24.19
C MET A 1 61.95 33.56 23.38
N ASN A 2 62.02 32.75 22.32
CA ASN A 2 60.96 32.61 21.28
C ASN A 2 60.06 31.42 21.62
N ILE A 3 58.80 31.69 21.88
CA ILE A 3 57.76 30.64 22.05
C ILE A 3 57.02 30.52 20.72
N ARG A 4 57.25 29.41 19.98
CA ARG A 4 56.53 29.03 18.78
C ARG A 4 55.22 28.39 19.17
N SER A 5 54.09 29.01 18.80
CA SER A 5 52.77 28.46 18.90
C SER A 5 52.53 27.45 17.79
N LEU A 6 52.32 26.17 18.12
CA LEU A 6 51.90 25.13 17.21
C LEU A 6 50.38 25.18 17.09
N LEU A 7 49.87 25.53 15.92
CA LEU A 7 48.46 25.48 15.56
C LEU A 7 48.14 24.04 15.10
N THR A 8 47.44 23.28 15.93
CA THR A 8 47.00 21.92 15.60
C THR A 8 45.65 22.02 14.86
N CYS A 9 45.68 21.76 13.55
CA CYS A 9 44.46 21.70 12.72
C CYS A 9 43.81 20.33 12.91
N VAL A 10 42.67 20.31 13.62
CA VAL A 10 41.83 19.12 13.78
C VAL A 10 40.88 19.02 12.57
N PHE A 11 41.21 18.11 11.65
CA PHE A 11 40.33 17.75 10.54
C PHE A 11 39.23 16.82 11.06
N THR A 12 37.99 17.32 11.23
CA THR A 12 36.82 16.50 11.49
C THR A 12 36.31 15.92 10.16
N ILE A 13 36.55 14.62 9.97
CA ILE A 13 35.97 13.85 8.87
C ILE A 13 34.49 13.61 9.18
N SER A 14 33.61 14.37 8.50
CA SER A 14 32.15 14.17 8.57
C SER A 14 31.77 12.98 7.68
N CYS A 15 31.59 11.79 8.28
CA CYS A 15 31.05 10.63 7.57
C CYS A 15 29.55 10.85 7.26
N LEU A 16 29.26 11.19 6.00
CA LEU A 16 27.91 11.18 5.47
C LEU A 16 27.44 9.72 5.33
N PHE A 17 26.69 9.23 6.30
CA PHE A 17 25.97 7.95 6.15
C PHE A 17 24.81 8.14 5.16
N SER A 18 25.02 7.75 3.91
CA SER A 18 23.96 7.61 2.94
C SER A 18 23.05 6.44 3.37
N THR A 19 21.88 6.73 3.92
CA THR A 19 20.87 5.72 4.21
C THR A 19 20.25 5.26 2.90
N THR A 20 20.72 4.15 2.36
CA THR A 20 20.03 3.47 1.25
C THR A 20 18.72 2.89 1.79
N SER A 21 17.61 3.54 1.45
CA SER A 21 16.26 3.00 1.70
C SER A 21 16.03 1.81 0.77
N PHE A 22 16.24 0.59 1.27
CA PHE A 22 15.83 -0.61 0.57
C PHE A 22 14.30 -0.70 0.62
N ALA A 23 13.65 -0.73 -0.54
CA ALA A 23 12.23 -1.05 -0.64
C ALA A 23 11.98 -2.37 0.11
N LYS A 24 11.14 -2.33 1.15
CA LYS A 24 10.83 -3.50 1.98
C LYS A 24 9.98 -4.46 1.14
N THR A 25 10.60 -5.53 0.63
CA THR A 25 9.88 -6.56 -0.09
C THR A 25 8.86 -7.22 0.83
N VAL A 26 7.60 -7.16 0.46
CA VAL A 26 6.52 -7.82 1.20
C VAL A 26 6.68 -9.33 1.07
N ARG A 27 6.80 -10.02 2.21
CA ARG A 27 7.00 -11.46 2.26
C ARG A 27 5.73 -12.15 2.75
N ALA A 28 5.31 -13.16 2.02
CA ALA A 28 4.31 -14.13 2.44
C ALA A 28 4.81 -15.54 2.09
N PRO A 29 4.47 -16.58 2.87
CA PRO A 29 4.73 -17.97 2.48
C PRO A 29 4.15 -18.26 1.09
N LEU A 30 4.80 -19.11 0.30
CA LEU A 30 4.38 -19.36 -1.08
C LEU A 30 2.92 -19.83 -1.21
N ALA A 31 2.48 -20.71 -0.30
CA ALA A 31 1.09 -21.17 -0.27
C ALA A 31 0.11 -20.05 0.03
N GLU A 32 0.47 -19.14 0.94
CA GLU A 32 -0.32 -17.96 1.30
C GLU A 32 -0.42 -16.98 0.13
N LYS A 33 0.70 -16.67 -0.52
CA LYS A 33 0.74 -15.81 -1.70
C LYS A 33 -0.14 -16.34 -2.83
N ARG A 34 -0.11 -17.67 -3.08
CA ARG A 34 -1.00 -18.31 -4.06
C ARG A 34 -2.47 -18.17 -3.70
N ALA A 35 -2.84 -18.35 -2.43
CA ALA A 35 -4.21 -18.20 -1.95
C ALA A 35 -4.70 -16.75 -2.09
N ILE A 36 -3.85 -15.76 -1.77
CA ILE A 36 -4.13 -14.33 -1.94
C ILE A 36 -4.39 -14.01 -3.41
N PHE A 37 -3.49 -14.38 -4.32
CA PHE A 37 -3.61 -14.07 -5.74
C PHE A 37 -4.85 -14.73 -6.36
N LYS A 38 -5.13 -15.98 -6.00
CA LYS A 38 -6.35 -16.66 -6.44
C LYS A 38 -7.61 -15.95 -5.94
N ALA A 39 -7.65 -15.54 -4.67
CA ALA A 39 -8.78 -14.82 -4.10
C ALA A 39 -8.96 -13.42 -4.71
N ALA A 40 -7.87 -12.77 -5.13
CA ALA A 40 -7.88 -11.50 -5.84
C ALA A 40 -8.27 -11.62 -7.33
N GLY A 41 -8.60 -12.83 -7.83
CA GLY A 41 -9.08 -13.04 -9.19
C GLY A 41 -7.99 -13.40 -10.22
N PHE A 42 -6.73 -13.52 -9.80
CA PHE A 42 -5.65 -13.90 -10.72
C PHE A 42 -5.61 -15.41 -10.95
N GLN A 43 -5.17 -15.81 -12.13
CA GLN A 43 -5.02 -17.20 -12.56
C GLN A 43 -3.55 -17.55 -12.77
N PHE A 44 -3.20 -18.82 -12.53
CA PHE A 44 -1.84 -19.30 -12.75
C PHE A 44 -1.75 -20.03 -14.08
N HIS A 45 -1.12 -19.39 -15.07
CA HIS A 45 -0.91 -19.91 -16.42
C HIS A 45 0.55 -19.76 -16.83
N HIS A 46 1.08 -20.72 -17.58
CA HIS A 46 2.44 -20.70 -18.13
C HIS A 46 3.51 -20.30 -17.08
N ASN A 47 3.37 -20.85 -15.89
CA ASN A 47 4.28 -20.60 -14.76
C ASN A 47 4.25 -19.19 -14.17
N LYS A 48 3.19 -18.40 -14.48
CA LYS A 48 2.98 -17.01 -13.99
C LYS A 48 1.56 -16.82 -13.48
N TRP A 49 1.42 -15.94 -12.49
CA TRP A 49 0.14 -15.38 -12.09
C TRP A 49 -0.20 -14.21 -12.99
N GLN A 50 -1.41 -14.18 -13.51
CA GLN A 50 -1.87 -13.11 -14.40
C GLN A 50 -3.39 -12.98 -14.41
N SER A 51 -3.87 -11.80 -14.85
CA SER A 51 -5.23 -11.50 -15.23
C SER A 51 -5.21 -10.83 -16.62
N GLU A 52 -6.37 -10.45 -17.13
CA GLU A 52 -6.46 -9.62 -18.34
C GLU A 52 -5.79 -8.24 -18.14
N CYS A 53 -5.69 -7.77 -16.89
CA CYS A 53 -5.13 -6.48 -16.52
C CYS A 53 -3.73 -6.59 -15.88
N GLY A 54 -2.93 -7.58 -16.28
CA GLY A 54 -1.52 -7.68 -15.91
C GLY A 54 -1.20 -8.71 -14.84
N GLU A 55 0.06 -8.68 -14.40
CA GLU A 55 0.58 -9.57 -13.35
C GLU A 55 0.31 -8.98 -11.96
N PRO A 56 0.01 -9.82 -10.93
CA PRO A 56 -0.24 -9.32 -9.58
C PRO A 56 1.04 -8.98 -8.84
N MET A 57 1.01 -7.88 -8.09
CA MET A 57 2.04 -7.47 -7.15
C MET A 57 1.45 -7.46 -5.74
N LEU A 58 2.09 -8.15 -4.79
CA LEU A 58 1.68 -8.14 -3.39
C LEU A 58 2.31 -6.94 -2.70
N GLU A 59 1.50 -5.90 -2.43
CA GLU A 59 1.92 -4.65 -1.80
C GLU A 59 1.94 -4.73 -0.28
N LEU A 60 1.00 -5.48 0.29
CA LEU A 60 0.85 -5.64 1.72
C LEU A 60 0.44 -7.06 2.07
N HIS A 61 1.01 -7.60 3.15
CA HIS A 61 0.58 -8.81 3.83
C HIS A 61 0.90 -8.65 5.32
N GLN A 62 -0.07 -8.19 6.10
CA GLN A 62 0.12 -7.84 7.50
C GLN A 62 -1.23 -7.78 8.23
N ASP A 63 -1.26 -8.12 9.53
CA ASP A 63 -2.35 -7.78 10.44
C ASP A 63 -2.32 -6.28 10.73
N ILE A 64 -3.22 -5.51 10.09
CA ILE A 64 -3.23 -4.04 10.16
C ILE A 64 -4.17 -3.48 11.23
N ASN A 65 -5.06 -4.30 11.78
CA ASN A 65 -6.01 -3.91 12.83
C ASN A 65 -5.75 -4.58 14.18
N HIS A 66 -4.74 -5.47 14.25
CA HIS A 66 -4.32 -6.23 15.43
C HIS A 66 -5.37 -7.22 15.94
N ASP A 67 -6.08 -7.89 15.04
CA ASP A 67 -7.02 -8.97 15.33
C ASP A 67 -6.43 -10.39 15.17
N ARG A 68 -5.14 -10.47 14.79
CA ARG A 68 -4.34 -11.68 14.49
C ARG A 68 -4.69 -12.36 13.17
N LEU A 69 -5.47 -11.72 12.33
CA LEU A 69 -5.76 -12.17 10.98
C LEU A 69 -5.11 -11.17 10.00
N PRO A 70 -4.33 -11.62 9.02
CA PRO A 70 -3.68 -10.69 8.11
C PRO A 70 -4.63 -10.15 7.05
N GLU A 71 -4.37 -8.91 6.64
CA GLU A 71 -4.87 -8.31 5.43
C GLU A 71 -3.82 -8.38 4.33
N ALA A 72 -4.29 -8.24 3.09
CA ALA A 72 -3.45 -8.14 1.92
C ALA A 72 -3.94 -7.05 0.97
N ILE A 73 -2.97 -6.40 0.30
CA ILE A 73 -3.22 -5.54 -0.86
C ILE A 73 -2.49 -6.17 -2.03
N VAL A 74 -3.23 -6.40 -3.11
CA VAL A 74 -2.69 -6.86 -4.38
C VAL A 74 -2.99 -5.80 -5.42
N SER A 75 -1.96 -5.36 -6.13
CA SER A 75 -2.10 -4.44 -7.27
C SER A 75 -1.76 -5.12 -8.60
N SER A 76 -2.21 -4.51 -9.67
CA SER A 76 -1.77 -4.81 -11.04
C SER A 76 -1.73 -3.52 -11.84
N ALA A 77 -0.86 -3.47 -12.86
CA ALA A 77 -0.63 -2.27 -13.66
C ALA A 77 -0.95 -2.54 -15.12
N ASP A 78 -1.92 -1.78 -15.66
CA ASP A 78 -2.29 -1.80 -17.06
C ASP A 78 -3.10 -0.55 -17.41
N THR A 79 -2.65 0.22 -18.39
CA THR A 79 -3.33 1.46 -18.79
C THR A 79 -4.61 1.21 -19.60
N GLY A 80 -4.74 0.07 -20.27
CA GLY A 80 -5.95 -0.31 -20.97
C GLY A 80 -7.10 -0.64 -20.02
N CYS A 81 -6.78 -1.28 -18.86
CA CYS A 81 -7.76 -1.60 -17.84
C CYS A 81 -8.05 -0.42 -16.88
N TYR A 82 -7.02 0.36 -16.52
CA TYR A 82 -7.11 1.33 -15.41
C TYR A 82 -6.96 2.79 -15.86
N GLY A 83 -6.96 3.03 -17.17
CA GLY A 83 -6.88 4.36 -17.75
C GLY A 83 -5.63 5.14 -17.31
N LEU A 84 -5.78 6.45 -17.07
CA LEU A 84 -4.67 7.34 -16.68
C LEU A 84 -4.03 7.01 -15.33
N THR A 85 -4.74 6.33 -14.44
CA THR A 85 -4.18 5.85 -13.18
C THR A 85 -3.16 4.75 -13.41
N GLY A 86 -3.36 3.92 -14.44
CA GLY A 86 -2.49 2.83 -14.82
C GLY A 86 -2.40 1.68 -13.80
N MET A 87 -3.18 1.73 -12.71
CA MET A 87 -3.11 0.77 -11.60
C MET A 87 -4.50 0.46 -11.04
N GLY A 88 -4.74 -0.82 -10.80
CA GLY A 88 -5.84 -1.33 -10.00
C GLY A 88 -5.34 -2.06 -8.75
N PHE A 89 -6.21 -2.20 -7.74
CA PHE A 89 -5.88 -2.90 -6.51
C PHE A 89 -7.07 -3.64 -5.92
N VAL A 90 -6.76 -4.69 -5.19
CA VAL A 90 -7.72 -5.50 -4.42
C VAL A 90 -7.29 -5.50 -2.96
N LEU A 91 -8.21 -5.14 -2.05
CA LEU A 91 -8.06 -5.28 -0.62
C LEU A 91 -8.68 -6.61 -0.18
N LEU A 92 -7.93 -7.40 0.58
CA LEU A 92 -8.40 -8.70 1.08
C LEU A 92 -8.17 -8.80 2.59
N SER A 93 -9.05 -9.51 3.29
CA SER A 93 -8.84 -9.95 4.68
C SER A 93 -8.93 -11.46 4.77
N LYS A 94 -8.14 -12.04 5.65
CA LYS A 94 -8.24 -13.46 5.98
C LYS A 94 -9.32 -13.67 7.05
N THR A 95 -10.17 -14.68 6.88
CA THR A 95 -11.17 -15.05 7.90
C THR A 95 -10.57 -15.99 8.94
N ALA A 96 -11.24 -16.15 10.10
CA ALA A 96 -10.85 -17.11 11.13
C ALA A 96 -10.79 -18.57 10.62
N GLN A 97 -11.52 -18.89 9.53
CA GLN A 97 -11.47 -20.19 8.86
C GLN A 97 -10.30 -20.29 7.87
N GLY A 98 -9.41 -19.28 7.80
CA GLY A 98 -8.24 -19.25 6.93
C GLY A 98 -8.53 -18.93 5.47
N VAL A 99 -9.73 -18.44 5.14
CA VAL A 99 -10.15 -18.10 3.77
C VAL A 99 -9.94 -16.62 3.49
N TRP A 100 -9.30 -16.30 2.37
CA TRP A 100 -9.15 -14.94 1.89
C TRP A 100 -10.45 -14.44 1.25
N ARG A 101 -10.87 -13.23 1.58
CA ARG A 101 -12.07 -12.58 1.06
C ARG A 101 -11.73 -11.20 0.53
N VAL A 102 -12.20 -10.89 -0.67
CA VAL A 102 -12.15 -9.54 -1.22
C VAL A 102 -13.04 -8.62 -0.39
N ARG A 103 -12.50 -7.46 -0.04
CA ARG A 103 -13.16 -6.41 0.77
C ARG A 103 -13.36 -5.12 0.01
N TYR A 104 -12.57 -4.94 -1.03
CA TYR A 104 -12.69 -3.87 -2.00
C TYR A 104 -11.89 -4.22 -3.26
N ASP A 105 -12.37 -3.78 -4.40
CA ASP A 105 -11.70 -3.85 -5.69
C ASP A 105 -11.92 -2.51 -6.39
N GLY A 106 -10.86 -1.91 -6.91
CA GLY A 106 -10.95 -0.60 -7.55
C GLY A 106 -9.69 -0.14 -8.25
N THR A 107 -9.83 1.00 -8.92
CA THR A 107 -8.77 1.66 -9.67
C THR A 107 -8.14 2.76 -8.81
N GLY A 108 -6.83 2.81 -8.73
CA GLY A 108 -6.06 3.79 -7.97
C GLY A 108 -4.88 3.20 -7.22
N VAL A 109 -4.18 4.06 -6.50
CA VAL A 109 -3.06 3.69 -5.62
C VAL A 109 -3.55 3.73 -4.16
N PRO A 110 -3.65 2.57 -3.48
CA PRO A 110 -4.14 2.53 -2.11
C PRO A 110 -3.08 3.00 -1.11
N GLU A 111 -3.47 3.84 -0.15
CA GLU A 111 -2.65 4.28 0.97
C GLU A 111 -3.41 4.09 2.29
N LEU A 112 -2.81 3.38 3.26
CA LEU A 112 -3.39 3.21 4.58
C LEU A 112 -3.24 4.50 5.40
N LEU A 113 -4.36 5.02 5.92
CA LEU A 113 -4.39 6.21 6.75
C LEU A 113 -4.29 5.87 8.23
N LYS A 114 -3.95 6.87 9.06
CA LYS A 114 -3.98 6.74 10.53
C LYS A 114 -5.40 6.70 11.10
N SER A 115 -6.37 7.29 10.39
CA SER A 115 -7.79 7.20 10.77
C SER A 115 -8.34 5.80 10.53
N THR A 116 -9.34 5.39 11.32
CA THR A 116 -9.85 4.02 11.30
C THR A 116 -11.37 3.97 11.24
N GLY A 117 -11.88 2.91 10.66
CA GLY A 117 -13.28 2.50 10.73
C GLY A 117 -13.57 1.53 11.89
N LYS A 118 -14.57 0.68 11.73
CA LYS A 118 -14.90 -0.37 12.70
C LYS A 118 -13.72 -1.33 12.91
N ASN A 119 -13.64 -1.92 14.10
CA ASN A 119 -12.60 -2.89 14.48
C ASN A 119 -11.16 -2.38 14.29
N ARG A 120 -10.93 -1.07 14.39
CA ARG A 120 -9.62 -0.42 14.19
C ARG A 120 -9.02 -0.63 12.78
N MET A 121 -9.82 -1.05 11.81
CA MET A 121 -9.37 -1.22 10.43
C MET A 121 -9.00 0.16 9.86
N PRO A 122 -7.78 0.39 9.35
CA PRO A 122 -7.37 1.67 8.78
C PRO A 122 -8.28 2.13 7.64
N ASP A 123 -8.55 3.43 7.56
CA ASP A 123 -9.13 4.02 6.35
C ASP A 123 -8.11 3.90 5.21
N VAL A 124 -8.60 3.90 3.97
CA VAL A 124 -7.76 3.79 2.78
C VAL A 124 -8.03 4.97 1.86
N SER A 125 -7.00 5.79 1.62
CA SER A 125 -7.02 6.79 0.55
C SER A 125 -6.75 6.10 -0.79
N VAL A 126 -7.47 6.48 -1.83
CA VAL A 126 -7.29 5.93 -3.18
C VAL A 126 -6.77 7.03 -4.09
N GLY A 127 -5.45 7.09 -4.23
CA GLY A 127 -4.75 8.07 -5.07
C GLY A 127 -4.93 7.80 -6.57
N GLY A 128 -4.72 8.85 -7.36
CA GLY A 128 -4.83 8.80 -8.81
C GLY A 128 -4.44 10.15 -9.43
N PRO A 129 -4.72 10.38 -10.72
CA PRO A 129 -4.52 11.68 -11.33
C PRO A 129 -5.38 12.76 -10.66
N GLY A 130 -4.80 13.94 -10.44
CA GLY A 130 -5.51 15.07 -9.86
C GLY A 130 -5.31 15.23 -8.36
N PHE A 131 -6.34 15.68 -7.67
CA PHE A 131 -6.36 15.96 -6.22
C PHE A 131 -7.78 15.69 -5.68
N CYS A 132 -7.94 15.66 -4.36
CA CYS A 132 -9.21 15.35 -3.71
C CYS A 132 -9.61 13.88 -3.89
N PHE A 133 -8.84 13.00 -3.25
CA PHE A 133 -8.97 11.57 -3.40
C PHE A 133 -10.06 10.97 -2.52
N PRO A 134 -10.78 9.93 -2.99
CA PRO A 134 -11.72 9.21 -2.16
C PRO A 134 -11.01 8.46 -1.03
N VAL A 135 -11.59 8.55 0.16
CA VAL A 135 -11.19 7.77 1.33
C VAL A 135 -12.27 6.72 1.60
N LEU A 136 -11.84 5.50 1.66
CA LEU A 136 -12.66 4.35 1.99
C LEU A 136 -12.57 4.06 3.49
N ARG A 137 -13.69 3.67 4.11
CA ARG A 137 -13.77 3.28 5.52
C ARG A 137 -14.39 1.90 5.67
N TRP A 138 -13.83 1.12 6.59
CA TRP A 138 -14.35 -0.18 6.94
C TRP A 138 -15.67 -0.09 7.69
N ASP A 139 -16.72 -0.74 7.18
CA ASP A 139 -18.08 -0.77 7.77
C ASP A 139 -18.30 -1.96 8.73
N GLY A 140 -17.28 -2.82 8.90
CA GLY A 140 -17.33 -4.08 9.64
C GLY A 140 -17.39 -5.31 8.73
N SER A 141 -17.55 -5.12 7.42
CA SER A 141 -17.65 -6.17 6.42
C SER A 141 -16.87 -5.87 5.15
N ASN A 142 -16.97 -4.64 4.66
CA ASN A 142 -16.29 -4.18 3.44
C ASN A 142 -15.83 -2.73 3.59
N TYR A 143 -14.94 -2.30 2.71
CA TYR A 143 -14.62 -0.89 2.56
C TYR A 143 -15.70 -0.18 1.73
N ARG A 144 -16.12 1.01 2.20
CA ARG A 144 -17.11 1.87 1.56
C ARG A 144 -16.59 3.28 1.46
N PHE A 145 -17.03 4.02 0.44
CA PHE A 145 -16.74 5.45 0.36
C PHE A 145 -17.17 6.16 1.66
N HIS A 146 -16.30 7.03 2.16
CA HIS A 146 -16.52 7.78 3.40
C HIS A 146 -16.44 9.28 3.20
N ARG A 147 -15.40 9.78 2.53
CA ARG A 147 -15.16 11.21 2.27
C ARG A 147 -14.17 11.39 1.12
N TYR A 148 -14.01 12.63 0.70
CA TYR A 148 -12.87 13.05 -0.10
C TYR A 148 -11.86 13.78 0.77
N GLU A 149 -10.55 13.59 0.48
CA GLU A 149 -9.44 14.17 1.23
C GLU A 149 -8.25 14.46 0.31
N TYR A 150 -7.55 15.55 0.61
CA TYR A 150 -6.28 15.89 -0.01
C TYR A 150 -5.32 16.42 1.07
N GLU A 151 -4.12 15.88 1.16
CA GLU A 151 -3.10 16.25 2.17
C GLU A 151 -3.65 16.31 3.60
N GLY A 152 -4.46 15.32 4.00
CA GLY A 152 -5.05 15.23 5.34
C GLY A 152 -6.21 16.22 5.61
N LYS A 153 -6.69 16.94 4.58
CA LYS A 153 -7.81 17.87 4.70
C LYS A 153 -8.99 17.42 3.86
N ALA A 154 -10.19 17.53 4.42
CA ALA A 154 -11.42 17.26 3.67
C ALA A 154 -11.53 18.22 2.47
N CYS A 155 -11.95 17.69 1.34
CA CYS A 155 -12.18 18.46 0.13
C CYS A 155 -13.47 18.04 -0.58
N GLN A 156 -13.88 18.79 -1.58
CA GLN A 156 -15.04 18.49 -2.42
C GLN A 156 -14.62 18.48 -3.88
N ILE A 157 -15.13 17.49 -4.62
CA ILE A 157 -15.01 17.48 -6.07
C ILE A 157 -16.12 18.41 -6.59
N SER A 158 -15.73 19.51 -7.26
CA SER A 158 -16.70 20.32 -7.98
C SER A 158 -17.31 19.48 -9.09
N PRO A 159 -18.65 19.42 -9.23
CA PRO A 159 -19.26 18.78 -10.38
C PRO A 159 -18.77 19.46 -11.68
N PRO A 160 -18.63 18.72 -12.77
CA PRO A 160 -18.25 19.25 -14.08
C PRO A 160 -19.27 20.25 -14.62
#